data_6ae85a159937789836f390344ba0da83
#
_entry.id   6ae85a159937789836f390344ba0da83
#
_cell.length_a   1.000
_cell.length_b   1.000
_cell.length_c   1.000
_cell.angle_alpha   90.00
_cell.angle_beta   90.00
_cell.angle_gamma   90.00
#
_symmetry.space_group_name_H-M   'P 1'
#
loop_
_entity.id
_entity.type
_entity.pdbx_description
1 polymer ?
#
loop_
_entity_poly.entity_id
_entity_poly.type
_entity_poly.pdbx_seq_one_letter_code
_entity_poly.pdbx_strand_id
1 'polypeptide(L)'
;MDNSQFLSPQPIQPSSQVVVERPMVQQVQAPPKNTKDTAGLVKTIVIVALSLVAVTFIGLFIWMFVQYNDVQENVEKTVSDAVAKAKDEQAQKDEGEFLEREKYPYKTFSGPVDYGQLTFEYPKTWSLYIAADAANGGDFNAYFNPNQVNTVSKDTINALRVTIKDESFEDVTAKYQRYLDRKDSNLKVESIVIPGDVPANRYEGTIPDTELEGFIVIFKIRDKTVILQTDSVLFKDDFDKLINTVTFSA
;
A
#
# COMPACT_ATOMS: atom_id res chain seq x y z
N MET A 1 3.73 48.65 3.91
CA MET A 1 2.44 48.86 3.28
C MET A 1 1.65 47.58 3.45
N ASP A 2 0.68 47.47 4.29
CA ASP A 2 -0.28 48.34 4.90
C ASP A 2 -0.66 47.81 6.26
N ASN A 3 -0.90 48.71 7.16
CA ASN A 3 -1.20 48.57 8.58
C ASN A 3 -2.72 48.54 8.76
N SER A 4 -3.26 47.57 9.43
CA SER A 4 -4.60 47.72 9.99
C SER A 4 -4.66 47.20 11.43
N GLN A 5 -4.55 48.20 12.34
CA GLN A 5 -4.83 48.11 13.75
C GLN A 5 -6.32 47.85 13.98
N PHE A 6 -6.65 46.86 14.79
CA PHE A 6 -7.97 46.74 15.40
C PHE A 6 -7.95 47.30 16.83
N LEU A 7 -8.70 48.35 17.01
CA LEU A 7 -8.98 49.05 18.27
C LEU A 7 -9.89 48.18 19.18
N SER A 8 -9.48 48.06 20.43
CA SER A 8 -10.31 47.54 21.50
C SER A 8 -11.24 48.63 22.04
N PRO A 9 -12.51 48.36 22.38
CA PRO A 9 -13.35 49.32 23.07
C PRO A 9 -13.15 49.28 24.59
N GLN A 10 -13.05 50.43 25.17
CA GLN A 10 -12.95 50.71 26.63
C GLN A 10 -14.32 50.64 27.32
N PRO A 11 -14.35 50.33 28.62
CA PRO A 11 -15.60 50.29 29.41
C PRO A 11 -16.02 51.68 29.92
N ILE A 12 -17.31 51.88 29.88
CA ILE A 12 -18.00 53.12 30.36
C ILE A 12 -18.22 53.01 31.86
N GLN A 13 -17.76 53.99 32.58
CA GLN A 13 -18.11 54.22 34.01
C GLN A 13 -19.43 54.97 34.14
N PRO A 14 -20.26 54.69 35.16
CA PRO A 14 -21.38 55.49 35.47
C PRO A 14 -21.08 56.55 36.55
N SER A 15 -21.54 57.74 36.31
CA SER A 15 -21.40 58.89 37.16
C SER A 15 -22.61 59.11 38.10
N SER A 16 -22.23 59.51 39.28
CA SER A 16 -22.88 60.54 40.10
C SER A 16 -24.24 60.29 40.80
N GLN A 17 -24.07 60.31 42.04
CA GLN A 17 -25.12 60.44 43.13
C GLN A 17 -25.96 61.69 42.98
N VAL A 18 -27.23 61.54 43.36
CA VAL A 18 -28.04 62.63 43.85
C VAL A 18 -28.64 62.27 45.22
N VAL A 19 -28.23 63.03 46.18
CA VAL A 19 -28.78 63.04 47.58
C VAL A 19 -30.03 63.91 47.60
N VAL A 20 -31.11 63.38 48.13
CA VAL A 20 -32.27 64.23 48.61
C VAL A 20 -32.66 63.77 49.97
N GLU A 21 -32.73 64.77 50.85
CA GLU A 21 -33.05 64.75 52.27
C GLU A 21 -34.54 64.44 52.61
N ARG A 22 -34.69 64.08 53.88
CA ARG A 22 -35.87 63.63 54.65
C ARG A 22 -37.02 64.63 54.68
N PRO A 23 -38.18 64.16 55.17
CA PRO A 23 -38.49 64.46 56.59
C PRO A 23 -39.07 63.29 57.40
N MET A 24 -38.84 63.40 58.71
CA MET A 24 -39.39 62.59 59.81
C MET A 24 -40.90 62.76 59.97
N VAL A 25 -41.59 61.62 60.18
CA VAL A 25 -42.89 61.63 60.81
C VAL A 25 -42.95 60.57 61.91
N GLN A 26 -43.50 61.02 63.07
CA GLN A 26 -43.57 60.40 64.37
C GLN A 26 -44.23 59.03 64.40
N GLN A 27 -43.73 58.24 65.35
CA GLN A 27 -44.33 57.01 65.86
C GLN A 27 -45.71 57.15 66.39
N VAL A 28 -46.57 56.19 66.05
CA VAL A 28 -47.74 55.82 66.87
C VAL A 28 -47.55 54.30 67.14
N GLN A 29 -47.38 54.03 68.45
CA GLN A 29 -47.27 52.69 69.02
C GLN A 29 -48.64 52.06 69.13
N ALA A 30 -48.91 50.94 68.46
CA ALA A 30 -50.08 50.09 68.65
C ALA A 30 -49.73 48.81 69.40
N PRO A 31 -50.61 48.22 70.20
CA PRO A 31 -50.32 47.19 71.17
C PRO A 31 -49.96 45.80 70.53
N PRO A 32 -49.31 44.94 71.28
CA PRO A 32 -48.85 43.67 70.74
C PRO A 32 -49.97 42.66 70.49
N LYS A 33 -50.25 42.32 69.26
CA LYS A 33 -51.08 41.15 68.94
C LYS A 33 -50.17 39.89 69.04
N ASN A 34 -50.54 39.07 70.00
CA ASN A 34 -49.98 37.73 70.17
C ASN A 34 -50.50 36.83 69.03
N THR A 35 -49.85 36.87 67.91
CA THR A 35 -50.06 35.90 66.84
C THR A 35 -49.06 34.76 67.01
N LYS A 36 -49.56 33.58 67.35
CA LYS A 36 -48.81 32.34 67.39
C LYS A 36 -48.03 32.24 66.11
N ASP A 37 -46.69 31.99 66.19
CA ASP A 37 -45.71 31.90 65.10
C ASP A 37 -45.96 30.72 64.18
N THR A 38 -47.11 30.63 63.55
CA THR A 38 -47.41 29.65 62.49
C THR A 38 -46.61 29.91 61.21
N ALA A 39 -46.24 31.19 60.95
CA ALA A 39 -45.46 31.60 59.83
C ALA A 39 -43.96 31.07 59.90
N GLY A 40 -43.42 31.01 61.16
CA GLY A 40 -42.08 30.41 61.37
C GLY A 40 -42.06 28.91 61.14
N LEU A 41 -43.11 28.23 61.63
CA LEU A 41 -43.23 26.76 61.44
C LEU A 41 -43.37 26.36 59.97
N VAL A 42 -44.17 27.10 59.20
CA VAL A 42 -44.34 26.85 57.75
C VAL A 42 -43.03 27.09 56.99
N LYS A 43 -42.25 28.14 57.29
CA LYS A 43 -40.96 28.41 56.71
C LYS A 43 -39.94 27.28 57.00
N THR A 44 -39.94 26.78 58.25
CA THR A 44 -39.06 25.67 58.62
C THR A 44 -39.42 24.40 57.90
N ILE A 45 -40.68 24.05 57.73
CA ILE A 45 -41.15 22.89 56.99
C ILE A 45 -40.78 23.01 55.52
N VAL A 46 -40.91 24.17 54.89
CA VAL A 46 -40.55 24.41 53.50
C VAL A 46 -39.04 24.28 53.31
N ILE A 47 -38.21 24.78 54.19
CA ILE A 47 -36.75 24.66 54.16
C ILE A 47 -36.34 23.20 54.30
N VAL A 48 -36.93 22.43 55.20
CA VAL A 48 -36.66 21.00 55.38
C VAL A 48 -37.07 20.22 54.12
N ALA A 49 -38.22 20.49 53.56
CA ALA A 49 -38.68 19.86 52.33
C ALA A 49 -37.74 20.15 51.14
N LEU A 50 -37.31 21.42 50.96
CA LEU A 50 -36.37 21.82 49.94
C LEU A 50 -34.99 21.18 50.13
N SER A 51 -34.51 21.06 51.39
CA SER A 51 -33.24 20.38 51.66
C SER A 51 -33.31 18.89 51.38
N LEU A 52 -34.40 18.22 51.66
CA LEU A 52 -34.63 16.81 51.30
C LEU A 52 -34.61 16.61 49.79
N VAL A 53 -35.28 17.46 49.04
CA VAL A 53 -35.27 17.46 47.58
C VAL A 53 -33.85 17.65 47.04
N ALA A 54 -33.12 18.65 47.60
CA ALA A 54 -31.73 18.88 47.19
C ALA A 54 -30.80 17.68 47.43
N VAL A 55 -30.94 17.02 48.59
CA VAL A 55 -30.17 15.81 48.89
C VAL A 55 -30.49 14.65 47.94
N THR A 56 -31.76 14.47 47.58
CA THR A 56 -32.15 13.45 46.60
C THR A 56 -31.60 13.74 45.22
N PHE A 57 -31.62 15.00 44.78
CA PHE A 57 -30.99 15.36 43.49
C PHE A 57 -29.47 15.18 43.47
N ILE A 58 -28.79 15.51 44.58
CA ILE A 58 -27.34 15.26 44.71
C ILE A 58 -27.06 13.76 44.64
N GLY A 59 -27.83 12.94 45.33
CA GLY A 59 -27.71 11.50 45.30
C GLY A 59 -27.88 10.90 43.89
N LEU A 60 -28.94 11.36 43.19
CA LEU A 60 -29.20 10.96 41.81
C LEU A 60 -28.09 11.41 40.85
N PHE A 61 -27.58 12.65 41.05
CA PHE A 61 -26.48 13.17 40.24
C PHE A 61 -25.18 12.35 40.42
N ILE A 62 -24.83 12.03 41.67
CA ILE A 62 -23.68 11.20 41.97
C ILE A 62 -23.85 9.80 41.36
N TRP A 63 -25.03 9.20 41.53
CA TRP A 63 -25.34 7.89 40.94
C TRP A 63 -25.23 7.91 39.41
N MET A 64 -25.81 8.90 38.76
CA MET A 64 -25.74 9.07 37.31
C MET A 64 -24.30 9.32 36.83
N PHE A 65 -23.51 10.09 37.57
CA PHE A 65 -22.12 10.37 37.25
C PHE A 65 -21.25 9.13 37.34
N VAL A 66 -21.42 8.31 38.36
CA VAL A 66 -20.73 7.02 38.49
C VAL A 66 -21.13 6.08 37.35
N GLN A 67 -22.42 5.95 37.10
CA GLN A 67 -22.93 5.12 36.00
C GLN A 67 -22.38 5.57 34.64
N TYR A 68 -22.29 6.88 34.42
CA TYR A 68 -21.76 7.43 33.17
C TYR A 68 -20.27 7.11 32.98
N ASN A 69 -19.47 7.23 34.04
CA ASN A 69 -18.06 6.90 34.01
C ASN A 69 -17.81 5.38 33.80
N ASP A 70 -18.57 4.53 34.49
CA ASP A 70 -18.47 3.07 34.30
C ASP A 70 -18.84 2.66 32.88
N VAL A 71 -19.83 3.31 32.27
CA VAL A 71 -20.18 3.03 30.86
C VAL A 71 -19.08 3.49 29.92
N GLN A 72 -18.49 4.66 30.13
CA GLN A 72 -17.37 5.12 29.27
C GLN A 72 -16.14 4.22 29.38
N GLU A 73 -15.73 3.85 30.58
CA GLU A 73 -14.58 2.96 30.78
C GLU A 73 -14.81 1.57 30.16
N ASN A 74 -16.01 1.03 30.31
CA ASN A 74 -16.38 -0.24 29.67
C ASN A 74 -16.43 -0.16 28.14
N VAL A 75 -16.91 0.96 27.59
CA VAL A 75 -16.93 1.17 26.13
C VAL A 75 -15.51 1.32 25.58
N GLU A 76 -14.65 2.13 26.22
CA GLU A 76 -13.24 2.28 25.81
C GLU A 76 -12.50 0.94 25.85
N LYS A 77 -12.67 0.16 26.90
CA LYS A 77 -12.07 -1.17 27.04
C LYS A 77 -12.58 -2.12 25.98
N THR A 78 -13.90 -2.17 25.76
CA THR A 78 -14.52 -3.04 24.74
C THR A 78 -14.06 -2.66 23.33
N VAL A 79 -13.96 -1.36 23.03
CA VAL A 79 -13.45 -0.87 21.75
C VAL A 79 -11.96 -1.19 21.59
N SER A 80 -11.15 -0.98 22.64
CA SER A 80 -9.73 -1.32 22.63
C SER A 80 -9.50 -2.81 22.39
N ASP A 81 -10.24 -3.68 23.10
CA ASP A 81 -10.15 -5.12 22.94
C ASP A 81 -10.62 -5.57 21.54
N ALA A 82 -11.70 -4.97 21.03
CA ALA A 82 -12.18 -5.25 19.68
C ALA A 82 -11.18 -4.81 18.60
N VAL A 83 -10.55 -3.65 18.77
CA VAL A 83 -9.48 -3.15 17.86
C VAL A 83 -8.24 -4.04 17.93
N ALA A 84 -7.81 -4.44 19.13
CA ALA A 84 -6.69 -5.36 19.29
C ALA A 84 -6.97 -6.70 18.60
N LYS A 85 -8.14 -7.29 18.84
CA LYS A 85 -8.56 -8.54 18.20
C LYS A 85 -8.64 -8.41 16.67
N ALA A 86 -9.21 -7.32 16.16
CA ALA A 86 -9.28 -7.09 14.71
C ALA A 86 -7.89 -6.94 14.08
N LYS A 87 -6.94 -6.30 14.77
CA LYS A 87 -5.54 -6.21 14.32
C LYS A 87 -4.85 -7.56 14.30
N ASP A 88 -5.06 -8.38 15.31
CA ASP A 88 -4.47 -9.72 15.38
C ASP A 88 -5.04 -10.63 14.28
N GLU A 89 -6.35 -10.59 14.07
CA GLU A 89 -7.02 -11.31 12.98
C GLU A 89 -6.52 -10.85 11.60
N GLN A 90 -6.36 -9.53 11.41
CA GLN A 90 -5.81 -9.00 10.17
C GLN A 90 -4.35 -9.42 9.98
N ALA A 91 -3.51 -9.34 11.02
CA ALA A 91 -2.11 -9.76 10.95
C ALA A 91 -1.98 -11.25 10.59
N GLN A 92 -2.79 -12.13 11.21
CA GLN A 92 -2.81 -13.56 10.88
C GLN A 92 -3.26 -13.82 9.44
N LYS A 93 -4.26 -13.07 8.97
CA LYS A 93 -4.72 -13.16 7.59
C LYS A 93 -3.64 -12.71 6.60
N ASP A 94 -3.01 -11.55 6.87
CA ASP A 94 -1.95 -11.00 6.04
C ASP A 94 -0.73 -11.93 5.99
N GLU A 95 -0.36 -12.54 7.14
CA GLU A 95 0.71 -13.54 7.21
C GLU A 95 0.34 -14.81 6.44
N GLY A 96 -0.89 -15.30 6.57
CA GLY A 96 -1.38 -16.43 5.79
C GLY A 96 -1.36 -16.17 4.29
N GLU A 97 -1.83 -15.00 3.85
CA GLU A 97 -1.77 -14.58 2.44
C GLU A 97 -0.33 -14.38 1.93
N PHE A 98 0.56 -13.89 2.80
CA PHE A 98 1.98 -13.75 2.48
C PHE A 98 2.64 -15.12 2.28
N LEU A 99 2.44 -16.08 3.20
CA LEU A 99 2.94 -17.44 3.08
C LEU A 99 2.39 -18.16 1.84
N GLU A 100 1.11 -17.96 1.52
CA GLU A 100 0.53 -18.51 0.28
C GLU A 100 1.17 -17.90 -0.98
N ARG A 101 1.45 -16.59 -0.98
CA ARG A 101 2.14 -15.93 -2.09
C ARG A 101 3.59 -16.36 -2.23
N GLU A 102 4.27 -16.68 -1.13
CA GLU A 102 5.65 -17.18 -1.16
C GLU A 102 5.76 -18.60 -1.70
N LYS A 103 4.72 -19.41 -1.58
CA LYS A 103 4.70 -20.77 -2.18
C LYS A 103 4.84 -20.75 -3.71
N TYR A 104 4.43 -19.65 -4.35
CA TYR A 104 4.49 -19.46 -5.79
C TYR A 104 5.27 -18.19 -6.15
N PRO A 105 6.60 -18.23 -6.10
CA PRO A 105 7.44 -17.04 -6.32
C PRO A 105 7.53 -16.59 -7.78
N TYR A 106 6.84 -17.29 -8.70
CA TYR A 106 6.91 -17.06 -10.14
C TYR A 106 5.62 -16.46 -10.69
N LYS A 107 5.77 -15.73 -11.80
CA LYS A 107 4.70 -15.26 -12.70
C LYS A 107 4.86 -15.92 -14.05
N THR A 108 3.77 -16.10 -14.77
CA THR A 108 3.80 -16.62 -16.14
C THR A 108 3.86 -15.46 -17.14
N PHE A 109 4.81 -15.51 -18.04
CA PHE A 109 4.81 -14.71 -19.26
C PHE A 109 3.98 -15.40 -20.34
N SER A 110 3.29 -14.63 -21.18
CA SER A 110 2.61 -15.13 -22.37
C SER A 110 2.89 -14.17 -23.52
N GLY A 111 3.56 -14.66 -24.53
CA GLY A 111 3.88 -13.94 -25.77
C GLY A 111 2.70 -13.86 -26.73
N PRO A 112 2.89 -13.21 -27.91
CA PRO A 112 1.85 -13.07 -28.92
C PRO A 112 1.33 -14.44 -29.41
N VAL A 113 -0.01 -14.56 -29.50
CA VAL A 113 -0.67 -15.79 -29.95
C VAL A 113 -0.29 -16.14 -31.38
N ASP A 114 -0.20 -15.12 -32.24
CA ASP A 114 0.16 -15.29 -33.67
C ASP A 114 1.59 -15.83 -33.86
N TYR A 115 2.45 -15.67 -32.84
CA TYR A 115 3.84 -16.15 -32.84
C TYR A 115 4.02 -17.47 -32.07
N GLY A 116 2.92 -18.21 -31.86
CA GLY A 116 2.96 -19.51 -31.17
C GLY A 116 2.83 -19.44 -29.67
N GLN A 117 2.43 -18.28 -29.13
CA GLN A 117 2.12 -18.08 -27.72
C GLN A 117 3.19 -18.67 -26.78
N LEU A 118 4.44 -18.24 -26.94
CA LEU A 118 5.52 -18.61 -26.03
C LEU A 118 5.12 -18.31 -24.59
N THR A 119 5.18 -19.31 -23.71
CA THR A 119 4.97 -19.12 -22.28
C THR A 119 6.14 -19.64 -21.47
N PHE A 120 6.46 -19.01 -20.37
CA PHE A 120 7.43 -19.47 -19.38
C PHE A 120 7.18 -18.79 -18.03
N GLU A 121 7.76 -19.34 -16.97
CA GLU A 121 7.70 -18.76 -15.63
C GLU A 121 8.93 -17.90 -15.34
N TYR A 122 8.74 -16.75 -14.67
CA TYR A 122 9.80 -15.85 -14.25
C TYR A 122 9.55 -15.31 -12.82
N PRO A 123 10.58 -14.89 -12.07
CA PRO A 123 10.43 -14.41 -10.71
C PRO A 123 9.43 -13.24 -10.58
N LYS A 124 8.55 -13.29 -9.59
CA LYS A 124 7.56 -12.21 -9.33
C LYS A 124 8.20 -10.84 -9.07
N THR A 125 9.45 -10.83 -8.62
CA THR A 125 10.24 -9.63 -8.35
C THR A 125 10.75 -8.93 -9.61
N TRP A 126 10.64 -9.61 -10.78
CA TRP A 126 11.06 -9.02 -12.05
C TRP A 126 9.93 -8.22 -12.68
N SER A 127 10.29 -7.06 -13.22
CA SER A 127 9.43 -6.22 -14.07
C SER A 127 9.62 -6.61 -15.53
N LEU A 128 8.54 -6.46 -16.30
CA LEU A 128 8.50 -6.70 -17.74
C LEU A 128 8.28 -5.38 -18.48
N TYR A 129 9.06 -5.17 -19.54
CA TYR A 129 8.86 -4.11 -20.54
C TYR A 129 8.82 -4.72 -21.94
N ILE A 130 7.75 -4.49 -22.68
CA ILE A 130 7.59 -4.89 -24.08
C ILE A 130 7.96 -3.69 -24.95
N ALA A 131 9.04 -3.80 -25.71
CA ALA A 131 9.53 -2.73 -26.57
C ALA A 131 8.94 -2.83 -28.01
N ALA A 132 8.66 -4.06 -28.47
CA ALA A 132 7.98 -4.32 -29.71
C ALA A 132 7.03 -5.52 -29.52
N ASP A 133 5.73 -5.29 -29.76
CA ASP A 133 4.68 -6.27 -29.53
C ASP A 133 4.33 -7.13 -30.76
N ALA A 134 5.00 -6.85 -31.90
CA ALA A 134 4.76 -7.49 -33.19
C ALA A 134 3.34 -7.34 -33.74
N ALA A 135 2.53 -6.39 -33.22
CA ALA A 135 1.13 -6.19 -33.64
C ALA A 135 0.98 -5.85 -35.14
N ASN A 136 2.03 -5.31 -35.76
CA ASN A 136 2.08 -4.98 -37.19
C ASN A 136 3.03 -5.90 -37.98
N GLY A 137 3.37 -7.06 -37.44
CA GLY A 137 4.41 -7.94 -37.96
C GLY A 137 5.81 -7.50 -37.54
N GLY A 138 6.84 -8.29 -37.92
CA GLY A 138 8.23 -8.08 -37.54
C GLY A 138 8.60 -8.74 -36.22
N ASP A 139 9.66 -8.26 -35.59
CA ASP A 139 10.19 -8.88 -34.38
C ASP A 139 9.37 -8.52 -33.13
N PHE A 140 9.18 -9.49 -32.23
CA PHE A 140 8.73 -9.24 -30.86
C PHE A 140 9.95 -9.05 -29.94
N ASN A 141 9.93 -8.04 -29.07
CA ASN A 141 11.01 -7.77 -28.11
C ASN A 141 10.46 -7.44 -26.73
N ALA A 142 10.87 -8.22 -25.74
CA ALA A 142 10.54 -7.99 -24.33
C ALA A 142 11.79 -8.11 -23.44
N TYR A 143 11.80 -7.34 -22.38
CA TYR A 143 12.92 -7.23 -21.44
C TYR A 143 12.41 -7.41 -20.01
N PHE A 144 13.19 -8.16 -19.23
CA PHE A 144 12.88 -8.42 -17.83
C PHE A 144 14.08 -8.06 -16.97
N ASN A 145 13.83 -7.48 -15.82
CA ASN A 145 14.88 -7.15 -14.86
C ASN A 145 14.31 -7.10 -13.43
N PRO A 146 15.10 -7.46 -12.40
CA PRO A 146 14.71 -7.26 -11.02
C PRO A 146 14.27 -5.81 -10.75
N ASN A 147 13.15 -5.66 -10.06
CA ASN A 147 12.54 -4.37 -9.67
C ASN A 147 12.10 -3.49 -10.85
N GLN A 148 13.00 -3.10 -11.75
CA GLN A 148 12.71 -2.18 -12.85
C GLN A 148 13.53 -2.50 -14.09
N VAL A 149 12.92 -2.41 -15.27
CA VAL A 149 13.63 -2.44 -16.55
C VAL A 149 14.14 -1.03 -16.84
N ASN A 150 15.45 -0.90 -16.98
CA ASN A 150 16.12 0.35 -17.33
C ASN A 150 15.94 0.67 -18.83
N THR A 151 16.40 1.85 -19.26
CA THR A 151 16.43 2.21 -20.67
C THR A 151 17.18 1.14 -21.47
N VAL A 152 16.49 0.55 -22.44
CA VAL A 152 17.03 -0.56 -23.24
C VAL A 152 18.09 -0.05 -24.18
N SER A 153 19.29 -0.60 -24.05
CA SER A 153 20.41 -0.43 -25.00
C SER A 153 21.17 -1.74 -25.14
N LYS A 154 22.14 -1.79 -26.05
CA LYS A 154 23.00 -2.96 -26.20
C LYS A 154 23.87 -3.23 -24.98
N ASP A 155 24.25 -2.17 -24.25
CA ASP A 155 25.15 -2.23 -23.09
C ASP A 155 24.39 -2.31 -21.76
N THR A 156 23.05 -2.25 -21.78
CA THR A 156 22.23 -2.41 -20.59
C THR A 156 22.10 -3.87 -20.22
N ILE A 157 22.47 -4.24 -18.99
CA ILE A 157 22.32 -5.60 -18.47
C ILE A 157 20.85 -5.84 -18.15
N ASN A 158 20.25 -6.85 -18.78
CA ASN A 158 18.92 -7.35 -18.46
C ASN A 158 19.02 -8.80 -17.95
N ALA A 159 18.19 -9.12 -16.99
CA ALA A 159 18.11 -10.49 -16.47
C ALA A 159 17.60 -11.46 -17.54
N LEU A 160 16.69 -10.98 -18.42
CA LEU A 160 16.22 -11.73 -19.58
C LEU A 160 15.84 -10.78 -20.71
N ARG A 161 16.26 -11.13 -21.92
CA ARG A 161 15.75 -10.60 -23.19
C ARG A 161 15.00 -11.71 -23.90
N VAL A 162 13.82 -11.40 -24.39
CA VAL A 162 13.00 -12.28 -25.22
C VAL A 162 12.86 -11.63 -26.57
N THR A 163 13.39 -12.28 -27.60
CA THR A 163 13.20 -11.84 -28.98
C THR A 163 12.57 -12.99 -29.77
N ILE A 164 11.48 -12.72 -30.46
CA ILE A 164 10.93 -13.64 -31.45
C ILE A 164 11.14 -13.00 -32.81
N LYS A 165 12.00 -13.63 -33.60
CA LYS A 165 12.40 -13.16 -34.91
C LYS A 165 11.47 -13.66 -35.99
N ASP A 166 11.09 -12.77 -36.91
CA ASP A 166 10.46 -13.16 -38.20
C ASP A 166 11.52 -13.61 -39.21
N GLU A 167 12.40 -14.49 -38.77
CA GLU A 167 13.50 -15.08 -39.56
C GLU A 167 13.57 -16.57 -39.27
N SER A 168 14.09 -17.34 -40.23
CA SER A 168 14.29 -18.80 -40.06
C SER A 168 15.32 -19.11 -38.99
N PHE A 169 15.18 -20.28 -38.34
CA PHE A 169 16.13 -20.76 -37.35
C PHE A 169 17.54 -20.89 -37.96
N GLU A 170 17.63 -21.34 -39.21
CA GLU A 170 18.87 -21.52 -39.95
C GLU A 170 19.58 -20.17 -40.19
N ASP A 171 18.84 -19.12 -40.57
CA ASP A 171 19.41 -17.80 -40.82
C ASP A 171 19.93 -17.16 -39.53
N VAL A 172 19.16 -17.29 -38.44
CA VAL A 172 19.55 -16.76 -37.13
C VAL A 172 20.78 -17.49 -36.62
N THR A 173 20.80 -18.84 -36.62
CA THR A 173 21.93 -19.61 -36.11
C THR A 173 23.19 -19.43 -36.98
N ALA A 174 23.06 -19.23 -38.28
CA ALA A 174 24.19 -18.89 -39.16
C ALA A 174 24.86 -17.56 -38.78
N LYS A 175 24.10 -16.60 -38.22
CA LYS A 175 24.67 -15.35 -37.69
C LYS A 175 25.55 -15.64 -36.46
N TYR A 176 25.08 -16.50 -35.54
CA TYR A 176 25.85 -16.88 -34.35
C TYR A 176 27.07 -17.74 -34.71
N GLN A 177 27.00 -18.59 -35.72
CA GLN A 177 28.13 -19.36 -36.18
C GLN A 177 29.31 -18.46 -36.60
N ARG A 178 29.05 -17.31 -37.23
CA ARG A 178 30.10 -16.33 -37.58
C ARG A 178 30.84 -15.76 -36.38
N TYR A 179 30.17 -15.67 -35.20
CA TYR A 179 30.83 -15.26 -33.96
C TYR A 179 31.63 -16.39 -33.34
N LEU A 180 31.17 -17.66 -33.42
CA LEU A 180 31.91 -18.84 -32.96
C LEU A 180 33.24 -19.00 -33.74
N ASP A 181 33.22 -18.70 -35.03
CA ASP A 181 34.37 -18.87 -35.92
C ASP A 181 35.43 -17.75 -35.75
N ARG A 182 35.17 -16.71 -34.98
CA ARG A 182 36.17 -15.65 -34.70
C ARG A 182 37.27 -16.17 -33.78
N LYS A 183 38.51 -15.83 -34.05
CA LYS A 183 39.69 -16.28 -33.29
C LYS A 183 39.72 -15.77 -31.83
N ASP A 184 39.11 -14.64 -31.61
CA ASP A 184 38.99 -13.95 -30.30
C ASP A 184 37.69 -14.25 -29.57
N SER A 185 36.85 -15.11 -30.13
CA SER A 185 35.58 -15.48 -29.52
C SER A 185 35.78 -16.45 -28.35
N ASN A 186 35.16 -16.16 -27.22
CA ASN A 186 34.99 -17.11 -26.13
C ASN A 186 33.59 -17.74 -26.10
N LEU A 187 32.77 -17.44 -27.13
CA LEU A 187 31.43 -17.99 -27.27
C LEU A 187 31.51 -19.49 -27.53
N LYS A 188 30.73 -20.29 -26.84
CA LYS A 188 30.59 -21.74 -26.99
C LYS A 188 29.15 -22.07 -27.31
N VAL A 189 28.93 -23.16 -28.02
CA VAL A 189 27.59 -23.65 -28.34
C VAL A 189 27.45 -25.11 -27.90
N GLU A 190 26.27 -25.42 -27.36
CA GLU A 190 25.83 -26.75 -27.00
C GLU A 190 24.43 -26.99 -27.56
N SER A 191 24.20 -28.17 -28.14
CA SER A 191 22.84 -28.57 -28.51
C SER A 191 22.13 -29.15 -27.31
N ILE A 192 20.97 -28.57 -26.98
CA ILE A 192 20.12 -29.00 -25.86
C ILE A 192 18.71 -29.34 -26.34
N VAL A 193 17.93 -29.94 -25.46
CA VAL A 193 16.51 -30.18 -25.68
C VAL A 193 15.75 -29.44 -24.58
N ILE A 194 14.81 -28.58 -24.96
CA ILE A 194 13.94 -27.88 -24.05
C ILE A 194 12.59 -28.62 -23.91
N PRO A 195 11.72 -28.27 -22.93
CA PRO A 195 10.44 -28.93 -22.74
C PRO A 195 9.62 -29.06 -24.03
N GLY A 196 8.94 -30.20 -24.19
CA GLY A 196 8.23 -30.55 -25.42
C GLY A 196 9.10 -31.22 -26.48
N ASP A 197 10.27 -31.73 -26.10
CA ASP A 197 11.24 -32.40 -26.98
C ASP A 197 11.72 -31.51 -28.13
N VAL A 198 11.80 -30.19 -27.86
CA VAL A 198 12.21 -29.22 -28.88
C VAL A 198 13.72 -29.05 -28.89
N PRO A 199 14.40 -29.27 -30.04
CA PRO A 199 15.82 -29.02 -30.15
C PRO A 199 16.13 -27.51 -30.09
N ALA A 200 17.17 -27.16 -29.35
CA ALA A 200 17.62 -25.79 -29.16
C ALA A 200 19.13 -25.71 -29.12
N ASN A 201 19.70 -24.59 -29.51
CA ASN A 201 21.10 -24.27 -29.33
C ASN A 201 21.29 -23.34 -28.12
N ARG A 202 22.13 -23.75 -27.18
CA ARG A 202 22.57 -22.94 -26.04
C ARG A 202 23.96 -22.39 -26.33
N TYR A 203 24.09 -21.08 -26.19
CA TYR A 203 25.36 -20.38 -26.30
C TYR A 203 25.74 -19.82 -24.92
N GLU A 204 27.02 -19.86 -24.61
CA GLU A 204 27.62 -19.35 -23.37
C GLU A 204 28.88 -18.56 -23.70
N GLY A 205 29.06 -17.39 -23.12
CA GLY A 205 30.23 -16.53 -23.28
C GLY A 205 29.88 -15.10 -23.57
N THR A 206 30.74 -14.37 -24.24
CA THR A 206 30.53 -12.99 -24.65
C THR A 206 29.40 -12.91 -25.68
N ILE A 207 28.36 -12.14 -25.33
CA ILE A 207 27.20 -11.95 -26.19
C ILE A 207 27.62 -11.15 -27.43
N PRO A 208 27.22 -11.60 -28.63
CA PRO A 208 27.56 -10.92 -29.88
C PRO A 208 27.26 -9.43 -29.88
N ASP A 209 28.17 -8.62 -30.40
CA ASP A 209 28.14 -7.17 -30.52
C ASP A 209 28.02 -6.41 -29.17
N THR A 210 28.37 -7.08 -28.06
CA THR A 210 28.45 -6.50 -26.72
C THR A 210 29.73 -6.90 -26.00
N GLU A 211 30.01 -6.34 -24.83
CA GLU A 211 31.06 -6.80 -23.91
C GLU A 211 30.47 -7.61 -22.73
N LEU A 212 29.18 -7.96 -22.81
CA LEU A 212 28.46 -8.66 -21.76
C LEU A 212 28.70 -10.18 -21.85
N GLU A 213 28.84 -10.83 -20.71
CA GLU A 213 28.94 -12.29 -20.61
C GLU A 213 27.63 -12.88 -20.10
N GLY A 214 27.08 -13.84 -20.83
CA GLY A 214 25.78 -14.41 -20.49
C GLY A 214 25.48 -15.72 -21.23
N PHE A 215 24.20 -16.01 -21.32
CA PHE A 215 23.68 -17.22 -21.94
C PHE A 215 22.59 -16.87 -22.95
N ILE A 216 22.55 -17.61 -24.04
CA ILE A 216 21.55 -17.46 -25.08
C ILE A 216 21.02 -18.86 -25.43
N VAL A 217 19.69 -18.98 -25.50
CA VAL A 217 19.00 -20.18 -25.97
C VAL A 217 18.19 -19.82 -27.20
N ILE A 218 18.44 -20.51 -28.31
CA ILE A 218 17.78 -20.29 -29.59
C ILE A 218 17.05 -21.57 -30.01
N PHE A 219 15.77 -21.43 -30.32
CA PHE A 219 14.92 -22.52 -30.78
C PHE A 219 13.85 -22.04 -31.74
N LYS A 220 13.21 -22.97 -32.43
CA LYS A 220 12.19 -22.68 -33.42
C LYS A 220 10.78 -22.81 -32.82
N ILE A 221 9.90 -21.87 -33.13
CA ILE A 221 8.45 -21.95 -32.93
C ILE A 221 7.78 -21.71 -34.28
N ARG A 222 7.11 -22.71 -34.83
CA ARG A 222 6.45 -22.62 -36.16
C ARG A 222 7.45 -22.14 -37.25
N ASP A 223 7.20 -21.00 -37.83
CA ASP A 223 8.03 -20.30 -38.81
C ASP A 223 8.94 -19.22 -38.21
N LYS A 224 8.93 -19.04 -36.90
CA LYS A 224 9.69 -18.03 -36.20
C LYS A 224 10.84 -18.61 -35.40
N THR A 225 11.80 -17.76 -35.05
CA THR A 225 12.94 -18.12 -34.20
C THR A 225 12.86 -17.36 -32.88
N VAL A 226 12.88 -18.10 -31.80
CA VAL A 226 12.93 -17.52 -30.43
C VAL A 226 14.37 -17.45 -29.97
N ILE A 227 14.76 -16.33 -29.41
CA ILE A 227 16.01 -16.06 -28.73
C ILE A 227 15.70 -15.64 -27.30
N LEU A 228 16.06 -16.46 -26.34
CA LEU A 228 16.07 -16.14 -24.93
C LEU A 228 17.51 -15.85 -24.52
N GLN A 229 17.77 -14.70 -23.94
CA GLN A 229 19.11 -14.23 -23.59
C GLN A 229 19.15 -13.64 -22.21
N THR A 230 20.15 -14.02 -21.41
CA THR A 230 20.51 -13.26 -20.20
C THR A 230 21.85 -12.57 -20.40
N ASP A 231 21.92 -11.31 -19.99
CA ASP A 231 23.09 -10.47 -20.21
C ASP A 231 24.13 -10.57 -19.09
N SER A 232 23.93 -11.48 -18.13
CA SER A 232 24.87 -11.66 -17.02
C SER A 232 24.82 -13.08 -16.47
N VAL A 233 25.98 -13.59 -16.12
CA VAL A 233 26.14 -14.87 -15.41
C VAL A 233 25.46 -14.90 -14.05
N LEU A 234 25.18 -13.74 -13.46
CA LEU A 234 24.46 -13.62 -12.19
C LEU A 234 23.03 -14.18 -12.25
N PHE A 235 22.41 -14.17 -13.40
CA PHE A 235 21.04 -14.65 -13.60
C PHE A 235 20.97 -16.07 -14.16
N LYS A 236 22.09 -16.78 -14.19
CA LYS A 236 22.17 -18.14 -14.77
C LYS A 236 21.13 -19.08 -14.18
N ASP A 237 21.03 -19.14 -12.85
CA ASP A 237 20.15 -20.10 -12.18
C ASP A 237 18.66 -19.80 -12.44
N ASP A 238 18.28 -18.52 -12.49
CA ASP A 238 16.93 -18.12 -12.85
C ASP A 238 16.65 -18.36 -14.33
N PHE A 239 17.64 -18.11 -15.19
CA PHE A 239 17.55 -18.39 -16.62
C PHE A 239 17.37 -19.89 -16.90
N ASP A 240 18.16 -20.75 -16.25
CA ASP A 240 18.06 -22.20 -16.40
C ASP A 240 16.70 -22.74 -15.91
N LYS A 241 16.19 -22.22 -14.78
CA LYS A 241 14.83 -22.54 -14.30
C LYS A 241 13.77 -22.12 -15.30
N LEU A 242 13.87 -20.91 -15.83
CA LEU A 242 12.95 -20.36 -16.81
C LEU A 242 12.91 -21.22 -18.08
N ILE A 243 14.07 -21.60 -18.63
CA ILE A 243 14.17 -22.47 -19.82
C ILE A 243 13.41 -23.79 -19.60
N ASN A 244 13.48 -24.36 -18.41
CA ASN A 244 12.77 -25.60 -18.05
C ASN A 244 11.25 -25.46 -17.92
N THR A 245 10.71 -24.23 -17.96
CA THR A 245 9.27 -23.96 -17.94
C THR A 245 8.72 -23.50 -19.29
N VAL A 246 9.58 -23.42 -20.32
CA VAL A 246 9.17 -22.97 -21.65
C VAL A 246 8.14 -23.92 -22.24
N THR A 247 7.02 -23.34 -22.68
CA THR A 247 6.00 -24.04 -23.48
C THR A 247 5.47 -23.11 -24.57
N PHE A 248 4.87 -23.68 -25.62
CA PHE A 248 4.26 -22.91 -26.70
C PHE A 248 3.26 -23.74 -27.50
N SER A 249 2.40 -23.08 -28.24
CA SER A 249 1.46 -23.71 -29.16
C SER A 249 2.14 -24.00 -30.48
N ALA A 250 2.22 -25.29 -30.81
CA ALA A 250 2.82 -25.79 -32.10
C ALA A 250 1.96 -25.39 -33.31
#